data_13792adeb7066becf98944ab48ce001c
#
_entry.id   13792adeb7066becf98944ab48ce001c
#
_cell.length_a   1.000
_cell.length_b   1.000
_cell.length_c   1.000
_cell.angle_alpha   90.00
_cell.angle_beta   90.00
_cell.angle_gamma   90.00
#
_symmetry.space_group_name_H-M   'P 1'
#
loop_
_entity.id
_entity.type
_entity.pdbx_description
1 polymer ?
#
loop_
_entity_poly.entity_id
_entity_poly.type
_entity_poly.pdbx_seq_one_letter_code
_entity_poly.pdbx_strand_id
1 'polypeptide(L)'
;MGEFICKIFSWPLIKFYELTGNYGVSIIFFALMVNLLMTPFMAKSKKSMMHTTLIQPKIQELQRRHEGNPQKLNQEMQKLYQEEGINPMSGCIWSLIPFPILIALYSVIRQPLTRMMFVADEVVTTLQDFFVNQGWYTVPAKADAYVEIKLADIAHQHWDEVQTALAGQIDGLMNIDFGFLGLNLGQKPEWNFFMHTDWSNAAVWLPALGLFLIPFISAFLSWASMKISNMSNPPQQNAQTEASMKSMTLMMPLMSIWICFVMPAAMGIYWIANSVFGMARDFILTKVFKKQLDAEMAERAAARSEREKELEAKRLETERLKAEGKTTMNANTSKKKIQANEKQKLDERKAALDKAERAARRERRGEKEYEKPASQVGDRRYARGRAYDPNRFGAVAALDEAEALPVEAAAETGVEPVAEPAVESAPQAENLD
;
A
#
# COMPACT_ATOMS: atom_id res chain seq x y z
N MET A 1 -15.00 -10.69 9.54
CA MET A 1 -13.57 -10.25 9.53
C MET A 1 -13.37 -8.95 10.30
N GLY A 2 -14.20 -7.92 10.10
CA GLY A 2 -14.05 -6.63 10.81
C GLY A 2 -14.12 -6.73 12.33
N GLU A 3 -15.01 -7.54 12.86
CA GLU A 3 -15.19 -7.73 14.30
C GLU A 3 -13.99 -8.38 14.99
N PHE A 4 -13.39 -9.40 14.36
CA PHE A 4 -12.19 -10.06 14.85
C PHE A 4 -11.00 -9.08 14.91
N ILE A 5 -10.84 -8.24 13.89
CA ILE A 5 -9.79 -7.22 13.85
C ILE A 5 -10.04 -6.17 14.95
N CYS A 6 -11.28 -5.71 15.13
CA CYS A 6 -11.62 -4.80 16.22
C CYS A 6 -11.28 -5.40 17.60
N LYS A 7 -11.58 -6.69 17.85
CA LYS A 7 -11.20 -7.39 19.10
C LYS A 7 -9.71 -7.37 19.40
N ILE A 8 -8.88 -7.58 18.36
CA ILE A 8 -7.42 -7.55 18.52
C ILE A 8 -6.94 -6.16 18.96
N PHE A 9 -7.57 -5.08 18.47
CA PHE A 9 -7.12 -3.72 18.75
C PHE A 9 -7.83 -3.09 19.96
N SER A 10 -9.06 -3.47 20.24
CA SER A 10 -9.78 -2.98 21.42
C SER A 10 -9.19 -3.50 22.72
N TRP A 11 -8.79 -4.79 22.76
CA TRP A 11 -8.22 -5.39 23.96
C TRP A 11 -7.00 -4.62 24.51
N PRO A 12 -5.95 -4.31 23.74
CA PRO A 12 -4.84 -3.51 24.24
C PRO A 12 -5.26 -2.09 24.65
N LEU A 13 -6.18 -1.46 23.90
CA LEU A 13 -6.63 -0.12 24.21
C LEU A 13 -7.37 -0.09 25.57
N ILE A 14 -8.25 -1.06 25.83
CA ILE A 14 -8.92 -1.22 27.12
C ILE A 14 -7.89 -1.45 28.24
N LYS A 15 -6.91 -2.34 28.03
CA LYS A 15 -5.88 -2.62 29.04
C LYS A 15 -5.01 -1.40 29.35
N PHE A 16 -4.70 -0.59 28.34
CA PHE A 16 -4.01 0.68 28.57
C PHE A 16 -4.91 1.67 29.32
N TYR A 17 -6.22 1.68 29.05
CA TYR A 17 -7.15 2.52 29.78
C TYR A 17 -7.29 2.08 31.25
N GLU A 18 -7.43 0.80 31.50
CA GLU A 18 -7.46 0.25 32.86
C GLU A 18 -6.17 0.58 33.66
N LEU A 19 -5.01 0.59 32.96
CA LEU A 19 -3.72 0.89 33.59
C LEU A 19 -3.53 2.39 33.89
N THR A 20 -3.98 3.25 32.99
CA THR A 20 -3.67 4.70 33.04
C THR A 20 -4.80 5.54 33.56
N GLY A 21 -6.03 5.05 33.54
CA GLY A 21 -7.23 5.80 33.87
C GLY A 21 -7.49 7.00 32.94
N ASN A 22 -6.74 7.11 31.82
CA ASN A 22 -6.83 8.26 30.93
C ASN A 22 -6.86 7.83 29.45
N TYR A 23 -7.92 8.21 28.74
CA TYR A 23 -8.16 7.78 27.37
C TYR A 23 -7.09 8.28 26.38
N GLY A 24 -6.67 9.54 26.49
CA GLY A 24 -5.65 10.12 25.64
C GLY A 24 -4.28 9.44 25.81
N VAL A 25 -3.89 9.17 27.05
CA VAL A 25 -2.66 8.42 27.36
C VAL A 25 -2.72 7.01 26.79
N SER A 26 -3.89 6.36 26.91
CA SER A 26 -4.12 5.01 26.37
C SER A 26 -3.95 4.96 24.84
N ILE A 27 -4.43 5.98 24.13
CA ILE A 27 -4.23 6.13 22.70
C ILE A 27 -2.74 6.31 22.34
N ILE A 28 -2.00 7.08 23.15
CA ILE A 28 -0.56 7.27 22.96
C ILE A 28 0.19 5.95 23.16
N PHE A 29 -0.10 5.18 24.21
CA PHE A 29 0.50 3.85 24.43
C PHE A 29 0.11 2.87 23.32
N PHE A 30 -1.13 2.92 22.87
CA PHE A 30 -1.58 2.13 21.74
C PHE A 30 -0.80 2.49 20.46
N ALA A 31 -0.61 3.77 20.17
CA ALA A 31 0.20 4.21 19.02
C ALA A 31 1.65 3.74 19.14
N LEU A 32 2.24 3.78 20.33
CA LEU A 32 3.58 3.26 20.58
C LEU A 32 3.64 1.75 20.31
N MET A 33 2.70 0.97 20.86
CA MET A 33 2.61 -0.47 20.67
C MET A 33 2.50 -0.81 19.18
N VAL A 34 1.63 -0.14 18.43
CA VAL A 34 1.47 -0.33 16.98
C VAL A 34 2.77 0.01 16.24
N ASN A 35 3.44 1.11 16.59
CA ASN A 35 4.73 1.47 16.00
C ASN A 35 5.81 0.43 16.26
N LEU A 36 5.88 -0.12 17.46
CA LEU A 36 6.83 -1.20 17.81
C LEU A 36 6.53 -2.48 17.01
N LEU A 37 5.25 -2.86 16.94
CA LEU A 37 4.80 -4.03 16.16
C LEU A 37 5.11 -3.86 14.67
N MET A 38 4.96 -2.64 14.13
CA MET A 38 5.23 -2.35 12.72
C MET A 38 6.72 -2.16 12.41
N THR A 39 7.58 -1.99 13.41
CA THR A 39 9.01 -1.73 13.20
C THR A 39 9.71 -2.76 12.32
N PRO A 40 9.55 -4.10 12.47
CA PRO A 40 10.22 -5.07 11.60
C PRO A 40 9.78 -4.97 10.13
N PHE A 41 8.51 -4.63 9.87
CA PHE A 41 8.00 -4.43 8.52
C PHE A 41 8.53 -3.14 7.91
N MET A 42 8.51 -2.06 8.68
CA MET A 42 9.04 -0.76 8.25
C MET A 42 10.56 -0.79 8.07
N ALA A 43 11.29 -1.60 8.86
CA ALA A 43 12.71 -1.81 8.67
C ALA A 43 13.02 -2.46 7.30
N LYS A 44 12.25 -3.49 6.89
CA LYS A 44 12.38 -4.10 5.57
C LYS A 44 12.08 -3.11 4.45
N SER A 45 11.00 -2.33 4.58
CA SER A 45 10.66 -1.27 3.64
C SER A 45 11.78 -0.24 3.52
N LYS A 46 12.26 0.27 4.65
CA LYS A 46 13.32 1.27 4.72
C LYS A 46 14.61 0.77 4.07
N LYS A 47 15.03 -0.46 4.39
CA LYS A 47 16.21 -1.09 3.77
C LYS A 47 16.06 -1.15 2.25
N SER A 48 14.92 -1.61 1.73
CA SER A 48 14.65 -1.67 0.29
C SER A 48 14.69 -0.29 -0.37
N MET A 49 14.10 0.72 0.25
CA MET A 49 14.13 2.11 -0.26
C MET A 49 15.55 2.66 -0.28
N MET A 50 16.36 2.42 0.75
CA MET A 50 17.76 2.87 0.80
C MET A 50 18.60 2.19 -0.29
N HIS A 51 18.43 0.89 -0.56
CA HIS A 51 19.07 0.22 -1.70
C HIS A 51 18.68 0.85 -3.06
N THR A 52 17.41 1.23 -3.23
CA THR A 52 16.97 1.94 -4.44
C THR A 52 17.65 3.29 -4.58
N THR A 53 17.91 3.99 -3.46
CA THR A 53 18.64 5.28 -3.48
C THR A 53 20.07 5.12 -3.97
N LEU A 54 20.73 3.99 -3.72
CA LEU A 54 22.11 3.74 -4.18
C LEU A 54 22.26 3.64 -5.70
N ILE A 55 21.24 3.14 -6.38
CA ILE A 55 21.24 3.01 -7.84
C ILE A 55 20.71 4.27 -8.55
N GLN A 56 20.34 5.30 -7.79
CA GLN A 56 19.78 6.55 -8.30
C GLN A 56 20.67 7.22 -9.38
N PRO A 57 22.02 7.31 -9.22
CA PRO A 57 22.87 7.86 -10.26
C PRO A 57 22.79 7.09 -11.59
N LYS A 58 22.68 5.75 -11.53
CA LYS A 58 22.53 4.91 -12.72
C LYS A 58 21.17 5.13 -13.39
N ILE A 59 20.10 5.29 -12.58
CA ILE A 59 18.77 5.61 -13.07
C ILE A 59 18.79 6.95 -13.82
N GLN A 60 19.41 7.98 -13.26
CA GLN A 60 19.54 9.30 -13.90
C GLN A 60 20.33 9.23 -15.21
N GLU A 61 21.39 8.42 -15.27
CA GLU A 61 22.15 8.20 -16.49
C GLU A 61 21.29 7.52 -17.57
N LEU A 62 20.52 6.49 -17.22
CA LEU A 62 19.58 5.83 -18.13
C LEU A 62 18.51 6.80 -18.66
N GLN A 63 18.00 7.66 -17.79
CA GLN A 63 17.03 8.69 -18.17
C GLN A 63 17.58 9.66 -19.21
N ARG A 64 18.81 10.16 -18.99
CA ARG A 64 19.50 11.03 -19.96
C ARG A 64 19.78 10.34 -21.28
N ARG A 65 20.17 9.05 -21.24
CA ARG A 65 20.47 8.27 -22.46
C ARG A 65 19.24 7.95 -23.30
N HIS A 66 18.08 7.84 -22.66
CA HIS A 66 16.82 7.45 -23.31
C HIS A 66 15.76 8.55 -23.23
N GLU A 67 16.19 9.81 -23.14
CA GLU A 67 15.32 10.99 -23.20
C GLU A 67 14.55 10.96 -24.54
N GLY A 68 13.20 10.97 -24.44
CA GLY A 68 12.31 10.87 -25.61
C GLY A 68 11.85 9.44 -25.98
N ASN A 69 12.37 8.38 -25.35
CA ASN A 69 11.89 7.01 -25.58
C ASN A 69 11.51 6.28 -24.28
N PRO A 70 10.28 6.50 -23.77
CA PRO A 70 9.85 5.95 -22.49
C PRO A 70 9.77 4.43 -22.47
N GLN A 71 9.50 3.79 -23.60
CA GLN A 71 9.45 2.32 -23.69
C GLN A 71 10.82 1.70 -23.45
N LYS A 72 11.85 2.24 -24.12
CA LYS A 72 13.23 1.77 -23.98
C LYS A 72 13.78 2.08 -22.59
N LEU A 73 13.47 3.25 -22.05
CA LEU A 73 13.81 3.61 -20.67
C LEU A 73 13.26 2.60 -19.67
N ASN A 74 11.96 2.26 -19.77
CA ASN A 74 11.34 1.29 -18.88
C ASN A 74 11.97 -0.10 -18.97
N GLN A 75 12.33 -0.55 -20.18
CA GLN A 75 13.01 -1.82 -20.36
C GLN A 75 14.41 -1.84 -19.73
N GLU A 76 15.20 -0.79 -19.94
CA GLU A 76 16.54 -0.70 -19.35
C GLU A 76 16.49 -0.49 -17.82
N MET A 77 15.48 0.22 -17.31
CA MET A 77 15.24 0.32 -15.87
C MET A 77 14.87 -1.02 -15.24
N GLN A 78 14.00 -1.81 -15.89
CA GLN A 78 13.68 -3.15 -15.41
C GLN A 78 14.91 -4.06 -15.37
N LYS A 79 15.78 -3.99 -16.38
CA LYS A 79 17.05 -4.74 -16.40
C LYS A 79 17.95 -4.30 -15.25
N LEU A 80 18.10 -2.98 -15.04
CA LEU A 80 18.90 -2.44 -13.95
C LEU A 80 18.41 -2.94 -12.58
N TYR A 81 17.09 -2.94 -12.34
CA TYR A 81 16.52 -3.48 -11.11
C TYR A 81 16.78 -4.98 -10.95
N GLN A 82 16.71 -5.76 -12.03
CA GLN A 82 17.01 -7.18 -12.01
C GLN A 82 18.50 -7.45 -11.77
N GLU A 83 19.40 -6.69 -12.40
CA GLU A 83 20.87 -6.81 -12.24
C GLU A 83 21.31 -6.48 -10.82
N GLU A 84 20.69 -5.46 -10.20
CA GLU A 84 21.00 -5.05 -8.83
C GLU A 84 20.19 -5.84 -7.76
N GLY A 85 19.31 -6.76 -8.19
CA GLY A 85 18.49 -7.57 -7.30
C GLY A 85 17.47 -6.77 -6.46
N ILE A 86 17.05 -5.60 -6.96
CA ILE A 86 16.17 -4.67 -6.26
C ILE A 86 14.74 -4.82 -6.81
N ASN A 87 13.78 -5.01 -5.91
CA ASN A 87 12.37 -4.99 -6.27
C ASN A 87 11.75 -3.64 -5.86
N PRO A 88 11.46 -2.72 -6.80
CA PRO A 88 10.93 -1.40 -6.49
C PRO A 88 9.53 -1.44 -5.84
N MET A 89 8.76 -2.51 -6.10
CA MET A 89 7.42 -2.69 -5.51
C MET A 89 7.44 -3.13 -4.05
N SER A 90 8.56 -3.71 -3.57
CA SER A 90 8.63 -4.22 -2.20
C SER A 90 8.46 -3.13 -1.15
N GLY A 91 8.93 -1.91 -1.40
CA GLY A 91 8.75 -0.76 -0.51
C GLY A 91 7.28 -0.33 -0.38
N CYS A 92 6.52 -0.34 -1.48
CA CYS A 92 5.11 0.06 -1.49
C CYS A 92 4.21 -0.91 -0.72
N ILE A 93 4.41 -2.21 -0.88
CA ILE A 93 3.57 -3.24 -0.26
C ILE A 93 3.61 -3.12 1.28
N TRP A 94 4.79 -2.94 1.84
CA TRP A 94 4.95 -2.80 3.29
C TRP A 94 4.33 -1.50 3.84
N SER A 95 4.23 -0.44 3.04
CA SER A 95 3.61 0.83 3.43
C SER A 95 2.09 0.76 3.50
N LEU A 96 1.45 -0.27 2.93
CA LEU A 96 -0.01 -0.46 2.98
C LEU A 96 -0.48 -1.18 4.26
N ILE A 97 0.42 -1.87 4.98
CA ILE A 97 0.07 -2.62 6.20
C ILE A 97 -0.60 -1.76 7.29
N PRO A 98 -0.23 -0.49 7.51
CA PRO A 98 -0.89 0.34 8.52
C PRO A 98 -2.36 0.66 8.23
N PHE A 99 -2.83 0.58 6.97
CA PHE A 99 -4.20 0.96 6.61
C PHE A 99 -5.29 0.11 7.29
N PRO A 100 -5.23 -1.23 7.27
CA PRO A 100 -6.19 -2.04 8.02
C PRO A 100 -6.24 -1.72 9.52
N ILE A 101 -5.07 -1.42 10.11
CA ILE A 101 -4.97 -1.03 11.52
C ILE A 101 -5.68 0.29 11.77
N LEU A 102 -5.46 1.27 10.89
CA LEU A 102 -6.10 2.58 10.97
C LEU A 102 -7.63 2.47 10.86
N ILE A 103 -8.13 1.66 9.93
CA ILE A 103 -9.57 1.43 9.75
C ILE A 103 -10.18 0.77 10.99
N ALA A 104 -9.50 -0.22 11.56
CA ALA A 104 -9.95 -0.90 12.77
C ALA A 104 -9.95 0.05 13.99
N LEU A 105 -8.87 0.80 14.16
CA LEU A 105 -8.78 1.80 15.24
C LEU A 105 -9.86 2.88 15.10
N TYR A 106 -10.09 3.38 13.89
CA TYR A 106 -11.17 4.32 13.63
C TYR A 106 -12.54 3.74 14.02
N SER A 107 -12.78 2.46 13.68
CA SER A 107 -14.03 1.79 14.07
C SER A 107 -14.16 1.67 15.60
N VAL A 108 -13.10 1.31 16.30
CA VAL A 108 -13.06 1.19 17.77
C VAL A 108 -13.28 2.54 18.44
N ILE A 109 -12.64 3.60 17.96
CA ILE A 109 -12.80 4.95 18.51
C ILE A 109 -14.19 5.51 18.22
N ARG A 110 -14.72 5.31 17.01
CA ARG A 110 -16.02 5.83 16.60
C ARG A 110 -17.20 5.13 17.28
N GLN A 111 -17.05 3.85 17.55
CA GLN A 111 -18.07 2.98 18.12
C GLN A 111 -17.54 2.33 19.41
N PRO A 112 -17.34 3.12 20.50
CA PRO A 112 -16.75 2.61 21.73
C PRO A 112 -17.64 1.58 22.42
N LEU A 113 -18.94 1.67 22.31
CA LEU A 113 -19.86 0.72 22.95
C LEU A 113 -19.84 -0.64 22.25
N THR A 114 -20.08 -0.65 20.92
CA THR A 114 -20.21 -1.91 20.17
C THR A 114 -18.88 -2.50 19.70
N ARG A 115 -17.86 -1.67 19.40
CA ARG A 115 -16.58 -2.13 18.83
C ARG A 115 -15.41 -2.16 19.81
N MET A 116 -15.46 -1.39 20.87
CA MET A 116 -14.43 -1.40 21.91
C MET A 116 -14.85 -2.27 23.09
N MET A 117 -16.01 -2.00 23.68
CA MET A 117 -16.53 -2.71 24.86
C MET A 117 -17.29 -3.98 24.48
N PHE A 118 -17.71 -4.15 23.22
CA PHE A 118 -18.55 -5.27 22.73
C PHE A 118 -19.90 -5.37 23.44
N VAL A 119 -20.46 -4.24 23.81
CA VAL A 119 -21.81 -4.13 24.35
C VAL A 119 -22.81 -4.50 23.25
N ALA A 120 -23.86 -5.22 23.60
CA ALA A 120 -24.92 -5.61 22.67
C ALA A 120 -25.69 -4.40 22.14
N ASP A 121 -26.19 -4.46 20.91
CA ASP A 121 -26.94 -3.37 20.28
C ASP A 121 -28.21 -2.99 21.08
N GLU A 122 -28.82 -3.96 21.75
CA GLU A 122 -29.97 -3.75 22.65
C GLU A 122 -29.63 -2.85 23.84
N VAL A 123 -28.42 -2.99 24.39
CA VAL A 123 -27.94 -2.14 25.49
C VAL A 123 -27.69 -0.71 25.00
N VAL A 124 -27.15 -0.55 23.80
CA VAL A 124 -26.96 0.78 23.19
C VAL A 124 -28.29 1.48 22.99
N THR A 125 -29.29 0.75 22.52
CA THR A 125 -30.67 1.27 22.36
C THR A 125 -31.26 1.65 23.70
N THR A 126 -31.13 0.79 24.73
CA THR A 126 -31.62 1.04 26.10
C THR A 126 -30.98 2.29 26.69
N LEU A 127 -29.67 2.47 26.52
CA LEU A 127 -28.96 3.68 26.95
C LEU A 127 -29.47 4.92 26.22
N GLN A 128 -29.66 4.83 24.90
CA GLN A 128 -30.15 5.95 24.13
C GLN A 128 -31.55 6.36 24.56
N ASP A 129 -32.47 5.42 24.72
CA ASP A 129 -33.84 5.68 25.15
C ASP A 129 -33.88 6.26 26.56
N PHE A 130 -33.05 5.73 27.45
CA PHE A 130 -32.92 6.28 28.81
C PHE A 130 -32.44 7.74 28.76
N PHE A 131 -31.39 8.06 28.01
CA PHE A 131 -30.86 9.44 27.92
C PHE A 131 -31.84 10.40 27.26
N VAL A 132 -32.62 9.94 26.28
CA VAL A 132 -33.69 10.74 25.68
C VAL A 132 -34.79 11.04 26.71
N ASN A 133 -35.19 10.05 27.49
CA ASN A 133 -36.21 10.21 28.52
C ASN A 133 -35.75 11.14 29.64
N GLN A 134 -34.45 11.17 29.96
CA GLN A 134 -33.87 12.10 30.95
C GLN A 134 -33.63 13.51 30.35
N GLY A 135 -33.78 13.69 29.03
CA GLY A 135 -33.49 14.94 28.37
C GLY A 135 -32.01 15.23 28.19
N TRP A 136 -31.12 14.25 28.44
CA TRP A 136 -29.66 14.40 28.27
C TRP A 136 -29.19 14.22 26.81
N TYR A 137 -30.00 13.55 26.03
CA TYR A 137 -29.71 13.31 24.60
C TYR A 137 -30.92 13.60 23.73
N THR A 138 -30.64 14.24 22.60
CA THR A 138 -31.66 14.47 21.57
C THR A 138 -31.25 13.70 20.30
N VAL A 139 -32.11 12.81 19.83
CA VAL A 139 -31.86 12.05 18.62
C VAL A 139 -31.78 13.01 17.43
N PRO A 140 -30.63 13.05 16.72
CA PRO A 140 -30.47 13.95 15.59
C PRO A 140 -31.37 13.52 14.43
N ALA A 141 -31.94 14.48 13.69
CA ALA A 141 -32.80 14.22 12.52
C ALA A 141 -32.08 13.50 11.38
N LYS A 142 -30.74 13.56 11.34
CA LYS A 142 -29.89 12.85 10.38
C LYS A 142 -29.04 11.81 11.10
N ALA A 143 -28.78 10.68 10.45
CA ALA A 143 -27.89 9.67 10.98
C ALA A 143 -26.53 10.26 11.37
N ASP A 144 -26.18 10.15 12.66
CA ASP A 144 -24.89 10.60 13.18
C ASP A 144 -23.97 9.38 13.34
N ALA A 145 -22.84 9.43 12.67
CA ALA A 145 -21.84 8.35 12.73
C ALA A 145 -21.17 8.24 14.11
N TYR A 146 -21.38 9.20 15.00
CA TYR A 146 -20.70 9.33 16.31
C TYR A 146 -21.67 9.25 17.51
N VAL A 147 -22.81 8.64 17.31
CA VAL A 147 -23.82 8.45 18.37
C VAL A 147 -23.22 7.75 19.57
N GLU A 148 -22.52 6.63 19.37
CA GLU A 148 -21.97 5.83 20.47
C GLU A 148 -20.95 6.59 21.32
N ILE A 149 -20.11 7.45 20.74
CA ILE A 149 -19.19 8.32 21.49
C ILE A 149 -19.98 9.27 22.39
N LYS A 150 -21.04 9.88 21.84
CA LYS A 150 -21.90 10.81 22.61
C LYS A 150 -22.60 10.09 23.76
N LEU A 151 -23.14 8.90 23.51
CA LEU A 151 -23.76 8.08 24.52
C LEU A 151 -22.75 7.67 25.60
N ALA A 152 -21.54 7.28 25.22
CA ALA A 152 -20.49 6.93 26.17
C ALA A 152 -20.02 8.14 27.01
N ASP A 153 -19.95 9.32 26.43
CA ASP A 153 -19.62 10.57 27.10
C ASP A 153 -20.72 10.98 28.11
N ILE A 154 -21.99 10.89 27.73
CA ILE A 154 -23.14 11.12 28.61
C ILE A 154 -23.18 10.08 29.73
N ALA A 155 -22.91 8.80 29.39
CA ALA A 155 -22.85 7.75 30.40
C ALA A 155 -21.76 8.02 31.46
N HIS A 156 -20.59 8.57 31.04
CA HIS A 156 -19.54 8.98 31.95
C HIS A 156 -19.99 10.12 32.88
N GLN A 157 -20.62 11.15 32.29
CA GLN A 157 -21.05 12.33 33.04
C GLN A 157 -22.13 12.00 34.13
N HIS A 158 -22.98 11.00 33.86
CA HIS A 158 -24.07 10.56 34.70
C HIS A 158 -23.91 9.11 35.18
N TRP A 159 -22.66 8.67 35.41
CA TRP A 159 -22.32 7.26 35.60
C TRP A 159 -23.12 6.60 36.75
N ASP A 160 -23.22 7.27 37.93
CA ASP A 160 -23.89 6.71 39.08
C ASP A 160 -25.41 6.56 38.85
N GLU A 161 -26.03 7.52 38.14
CA GLU A 161 -27.44 7.48 37.77
C GLU A 161 -27.71 6.36 36.77
N VAL A 162 -26.82 6.19 35.77
CA VAL A 162 -26.89 5.13 34.74
C VAL A 162 -26.78 3.75 35.39
N GLN A 163 -25.79 3.56 36.27
CA GLN A 163 -25.63 2.30 37.02
C GLN A 163 -26.83 1.97 37.91
N THR A 164 -27.40 2.96 38.56
CA THR A 164 -28.55 2.75 39.46
C THR A 164 -29.82 2.44 38.66
N ALA A 165 -30.08 3.19 37.59
CA ALA A 165 -31.31 3.08 36.82
C ALA A 165 -31.35 1.84 35.90
N LEU A 166 -30.21 1.44 35.36
CA LEU A 166 -30.09 0.35 34.39
C LEU A 166 -29.33 -0.87 34.95
N ALA A 167 -29.35 -1.04 36.28
CA ALA A 167 -28.69 -2.17 36.93
C ALA A 167 -29.10 -3.52 36.31
N GLY A 168 -28.13 -4.34 35.88
CA GLY A 168 -28.36 -5.63 35.22
C GLY A 168 -28.82 -5.57 33.78
N GLN A 169 -28.93 -4.38 33.16
CA GLN A 169 -29.28 -4.20 31.75
C GLN A 169 -28.10 -3.70 30.92
N ILE A 170 -27.00 -3.28 31.56
CA ILE A 170 -25.84 -2.64 30.95
C ILE A 170 -24.56 -3.48 31.11
N ASP A 171 -24.67 -4.80 30.96
CA ASP A 171 -23.53 -5.68 31.11
C ASP A 171 -22.43 -5.36 30.06
N GLY A 172 -21.19 -5.25 30.56
CA GLY A 172 -20.02 -4.93 29.72
C GLY A 172 -19.79 -3.44 29.49
N LEU A 173 -20.68 -2.54 29.98
CA LEU A 173 -20.45 -1.11 29.89
C LEU A 173 -19.32 -0.69 30.80
N MET A 174 -18.34 0.03 30.27
CA MET A 174 -17.23 0.60 31.03
C MET A 174 -17.39 2.13 31.14
N ASN A 175 -17.03 2.67 32.29
CA ASN A 175 -16.92 4.11 32.45
C ASN A 175 -15.67 4.65 31.76
N ILE A 176 -15.84 5.35 30.63
CA ILE A 176 -14.73 5.92 29.87
C ILE A 176 -14.81 7.44 29.91
N ASP A 177 -13.80 8.05 30.55
CA ASP A 177 -13.55 9.49 30.50
C ASP A 177 -12.72 9.83 29.23
N PHE A 178 -13.33 10.56 28.31
CA PHE A 178 -12.65 11.08 27.10
C PHE A 178 -11.80 12.33 27.38
N GLY A 179 -11.71 12.78 28.63
CA GLY A 179 -10.93 13.92 29.06
C GLY A 179 -9.42 13.70 28.90
N PHE A 180 -8.73 14.63 28.24
CA PHE A 180 -7.28 14.64 28.10
C PHE A 180 -6.76 16.06 28.01
N LEU A 181 -5.91 16.47 28.95
CA LEU A 181 -5.36 17.84 29.03
C LEU A 181 -6.43 18.96 28.99
N GLY A 182 -7.61 18.69 29.61
CA GLY A 182 -8.74 19.61 29.57
C GLY A 182 -9.55 19.61 28.28
N LEU A 183 -9.26 18.69 27.33
CA LEU A 183 -9.98 18.51 26.07
C LEU A 183 -10.83 17.25 26.15
N ASN A 184 -12.03 17.27 25.58
CA ASN A 184 -12.83 16.08 25.39
C ASN A 184 -12.50 15.46 24.02
N LEU A 185 -11.78 14.33 24.03
CA LEU A 185 -11.31 13.65 22.80
C LEU A 185 -12.43 12.94 22.03
N GLY A 186 -13.61 12.75 22.62
CA GLY A 186 -14.80 12.26 21.94
C GLY A 186 -15.41 13.28 20.99
N GLN A 187 -15.14 14.56 21.21
CA GLN A 187 -15.64 15.64 20.36
C GLN A 187 -14.86 15.77 19.06
N LYS A 188 -15.54 16.29 18.04
CA LYS A 188 -14.90 16.68 16.77
C LYS A 188 -14.38 18.11 16.89
N PRO A 189 -13.18 18.40 16.36
CA PRO A 189 -12.73 19.76 16.19
C PRO A 189 -13.72 20.54 15.31
N GLU A 190 -14.12 21.73 15.73
CA GLU A 190 -14.98 22.60 14.94
C GLU A 190 -14.16 23.65 14.22
N TRP A 191 -14.27 23.69 12.88
CA TRP A 191 -13.54 24.67 12.05
C TRP A 191 -14.02 26.10 12.27
N ASN A 192 -15.27 26.27 12.70
CA ASN A 192 -15.96 27.56 12.96
C ASN A 192 -16.18 27.84 14.44
N PHE A 193 -15.42 27.19 15.34
CA PHE A 193 -15.58 27.34 16.79
C PHE A 193 -15.60 28.80 17.23
N PHE A 194 -14.83 29.68 16.57
CA PHE A 194 -14.72 31.11 16.88
C PHE A 194 -16.02 31.87 16.70
N MET A 195 -17.02 31.34 15.94
CA MET A 195 -18.33 31.97 15.73
C MET A 195 -19.34 31.67 16.83
N HIS A 196 -19.14 30.58 17.55
CA HIS A 196 -20.11 30.05 18.51
C HIS A 196 -19.58 30.00 19.94
N THR A 197 -18.28 30.25 20.14
CA THR A 197 -17.62 30.16 21.44
C THR A 197 -17.83 31.42 22.26
N ASP A 198 -18.15 31.24 23.53
CA ASP A 198 -18.17 32.32 24.52
C ASP A 198 -16.75 32.73 24.91
N TRP A 199 -16.27 33.80 24.33
CA TRP A 199 -14.92 34.34 24.58
C TRP A 199 -14.75 34.96 25.98
N SER A 200 -15.84 35.22 26.70
CA SER A 200 -15.80 35.75 28.05
C SER A 200 -15.41 34.67 29.06
N ASN A 201 -15.60 33.39 28.73
CA ASN A 201 -15.34 32.27 29.62
C ASN A 201 -14.16 31.41 29.11
N ALA A 202 -13.01 31.53 29.78
CA ALA A 202 -11.80 30.77 29.45
C ALA A 202 -12.00 29.25 29.54
N ALA A 203 -12.88 28.76 30.41
CA ALA A 203 -13.17 27.34 30.51
C ALA A 203 -13.92 26.78 29.28
N VAL A 204 -14.49 27.63 28.45
CA VAL A 204 -15.21 27.26 27.21
C VAL A 204 -14.31 27.40 26.02
N TRP A 205 -13.68 28.59 25.81
CA TRP A 205 -12.91 28.81 24.58
C TRP A 205 -11.55 28.11 24.57
N LEU A 206 -10.92 27.88 25.72
CA LEU A 206 -9.58 27.23 25.75
C LEU A 206 -9.63 25.77 25.30
N PRO A 207 -10.57 24.91 25.74
CA PRO A 207 -10.73 23.57 25.17
C PRO A 207 -11.11 23.59 23.69
N ALA A 208 -12.00 24.50 23.27
CA ALA A 208 -12.41 24.61 21.87
C ALA A 208 -11.23 24.98 20.97
N LEU A 209 -10.38 25.92 21.41
CA LEU A 209 -9.11 26.24 20.71
C LEU A 209 -8.16 25.07 20.69
N GLY A 210 -8.03 24.33 21.80
CA GLY A 210 -7.20 23.15 21.89
C GLY A 210 -7.62 22.08 20.90
N LEU A 211 -8.91 21.77 20.81
CA LEU A 211 -9.47 20.86 19.82
C LEU A 211 -9.22 21.34 18.38
N PHE A 212 -9.42 22.63 18.12
CA PHE A 212 -9.18 23.24 16.80
C PHE A 212 -7.70 23.14 16.36
N LEU A 213 -6.74 23.19 17.28
CA LEU A 213 -5.32 23.12 16.97
C LEU A 213 -4.85 21.69 16.66
N ILE A 214 -5.52 20.64 17.14
CA ILE A 214 -5.14 19.24 16.93
C ILE A 214 -4.94 18.92 15.42
N PRO A 215 -5.85 19.26 14.50
CA PRO A 215 -5.66 19.02 13.07
C PRO A 215 -4.38 19.64 12.50
N PHE A 216 -4.07 20.85 12.92
CA PHE A 216 -2.88 21.57 12.42
C PHE A 216 -1.58 20.98 12.99
N ILE A 217 -1.55 20.65 14.28
CA ILE A 217 -0.40 20.00 14.92
C ILE A 217 -0.17 18.62 14.27
N SER A 218 -1.23 17.85 14.05
CA SER A 218 -1.17 16.56 13.40
C SER A 218 -0.62 16.67 11.97
N ALA A 219 -1.13 17.62 11.19
CA ALA A 219 -0.68 17.84 9.81
C ALA A 219 0.77 18.32 9.76
N PHE A 220 1.16 19.21 10.66
CA PHE A 220 2.55 19.68 10.75
C PHE A 220 3.51 18.55 11.10
N LEU A 221 3.18 17.72 12.09
CA LEU A 221 4.02 16.57 12.47
C LEU A 221 4.08 15.51 11.37
N SER A 222 2.97 15.28 10.67
CA SER A 222 2.94 14.37 9.51
C SER A 222 3.80 14.88 8.37
N TRP A 223 3.74 16.20 8.08
CA TRP A 223 4.60 16.83 7.10
C TRP A 223 6.09 16.75 7.49
N ALA A 224 6.41 17.05 8.76
CA ALA A 224 7.77 16.97 9.29
C ALA A 224 8.30 15.53 9.21
N SER A 225 7.49 14.54 9.56
CA SER A 225 7.82 13.11 9.45
C SER A 225 8.13 12.73 8.01
N MET A 226 7.29 13.15 7.05
CA MET A 226 7.52 12.90 5.64
C MET A 226 8.79 13.59 5.12
N LYS A 227 9.04 14.84 5.54
CA LYS A 227 10.26 15.57 5.16
C LYS A 227 11.51 14.87 5.66
N ILE A 228 11.52 14.41 6.92
CA ILE A 228 12.65 13.66 7.51
C ILE A 228 12.86 12.33 6.77
N SER A 229 11.78 11.62 6.46
CA SER A 229 11.87 10.37 5.69
C SER A 229 12.43 10.59 4.30
N ASN A 230 12.02 11.66 3.60
CA ASN A 230 12.50 12.03 2.26
C ASN A 230 13.95 12.51 2.26
N MET A 231 14.43 13.17 3.32
CA MET A 231 15.85 13.54 3.45
C MET A 231 16.74 12.30 3.53
N SER A 232 16.25 11.24 4.13
CA SER A 232 16.98 9.96 4.23
C SER A 232 16.87 9.10 2.97
N ASN A 233 15.85 9.33 2.15
CA ASN A 233 15.58 8.62 0.90
C ASN A 233 15.04 9.61 -0.14
N PRO A 234 15.94 10.33 -0.83
CA PRO A 234 15.51 11.30 -1.84
C PRO A 234 14.69 10.59 -2.92
N PRO A 235 13.53 11.15 -3.29
CA PRO A 235 12.67 10.59 -4.32
C PRO A 235 13.40 10.56 -5.68
N GLN A 236 12.98 9.66 -6.55
CA GLN A 236 13.52 9.56 -7.91
C GLN A 236 13.32 10.89 -8.65
N GLN A 237 14.42 11.48 -9.13
CA GLN A 237 14.43 12.77 -9.81
C GLN A 237 14.08 12.62 -11.30
N ASN A 238 12.84 12.30 -11.60
CA ASN A 238 12.24 12.54 -12.92
C ASN A 238 11.41 13.80 -12.84
N ALA A 239 11.50 14.71 -13.79
CA ALA A 239 10.73 15.95 -13.79
C ALA A 239 9.22 15.70 -13.60
N GLN A 240 8.70 14.63 -14.21
CA GLN A 240 7.29 14.23 -14.09
C GLN A 240 6.99 13.60 -12.69
N THR A 241 7.91 12.81 -12.15
CA THR A 241 7.80 12.23 -10.81
C THR A 241 8.00 13.31 -9.73
N GLU A 242 8.89 14.27 -9.97
CA GLU A 242 9.15 15.39 -9.05
C GLU A 242 7.91 16.29 -8.90
N ALA A 243 7.23 16.64 -10.01
CA ALA A 243 5.99 17.39 -9.97
C ALA A 243 4.88 16.64 -9.21
N SER A 244 4.72 15.33 -9.47
CA SER A 244 3.76 14.48 -8.75
C SER A 244 4.10 14.36 -7.27
N MET A 245 5.36 14.21 -6.91
CA MET A 245 5.83 14.13 -5.52
C MET A 245 5.66 15.44 -4.78
N LYS A 246 5.93 16.59 -5.41
CA LYS A 246 5.67 17.92 -4.83
C LYS A 246 4.18 18.13 -4.56
N SER A 247 3.33 17.78 -5.53
CA SER A 247 1.87 17.82 -5.39
C SER A 247 1.41 16.92 -4.24
N MET A 248 1.86 15.68 -4.20
CA MET A 248 1.53 14.72 -3.14
C MET A 248 2.01 15.19 -1.76
N THR A 249 3.22 15.78 -1.69
CA THR A 249 3.81 16.32 -0.45
C THR A 249 2.98 17.48 0.12
N LEU A 250 2.34 18.27 -0.73
CA LEU A 250 1.48 19.38 -0.32
C LEU A 250 0.04 18.92 -0.05
N MET A 251 -0.51 18.05 -0.92
CA MET A 251 -1.91 17.60 -0.80
C MET A 251 -2.14 16.71 0.43
N MET A 252 -1.17 15.86 0.78
CA MET A 252 -1.33 14.92 1.88
C MET A 252 -1.55 15.60 3.25
N PRO A 253 -0.79 16.62 3.67
CA PRO A 253 -1.08 17.38 4.89
C PRO A 253 -2.43 18.11 4.85
N LEU A 254 -2.79 18.71 3.72
CA LEU A 254 -4.08 19.39 3.56
C LEU A 254 -5.26 18.42 3.72
N MET A 255 -5.17 17.25 3.11
CA MET A 255 -6.16 16.19 3.27
C MET A 255 -6.21 15.69 4.73
N SER A 256 -5.06 15.59 5.40
CA SER A 256 -4.98 15.22 6.81
C SER A 256 -5.72 16.22 7.71
N ILE A 257 -5.57 17.53 7.47
CA ILE A 257 -6.33 18.57 8.20
C ILE A 257 -7.83 18.35 8.02
N TRP A 258 -8.29 18.20 6.78
CA TRP A 258 -9.71 18.00 6.48
C TRP A 258 -10.27 16.74 7.17
N ILE A 259 -9.55 15.63 7.10
CA ILE A 259 -9.97 14.38 7.74
C ILE A 259 -10.05 14.55 9.27
N CYS A 260 -9.08 15.24 9.88
CA CYS A 260 -9.09 15.47 11.33
C CYS A 260 -10.29 16.32 11.79
N PHE A 261 -10.79 17.23 10.96
CA PHE A 261 -12.02 17.99 11.29
C PHE A 261 -13.30 17.14 11.16
N VAL A 262 -13.25 16.05 10.43
CA VAL A 262 -14.39 15.15 10.25
C VAL A 262 -14.44 14.06 11.34
N MET A 263 -13.27 13.71 11.90
CA MET A 263 -13.12 12.64 12.88
C MET A 263 -13.06 13.17 14.32
N PRO A 264 -13.33 12.31 15.34
CA PRO A 264 -13.13 12.68 16.74
C PRO A 264 -11.67 13.06 17.02
N ALA A 265 -11.46 13.98 17.98
CA ALA A 265 -10.13 14.48 18.35
C ALA A 265 -9.17 13.36 18.80
N ALA A 266 -9.69 12.26 19.36
CA ALA A 266 -8.94 11.04 19.67
C ALA A 266 -8.11 10.52 18.50
N MET A 267 -8.64 10.56 17.27
CA MET A 267 -7.90 10.18 16.07
C MET A 267 -6.76 11.13 15.78
N GLY A 268 -6.95 12.44 16.03
CA GLY A 268 -5.89 13.44 15.89
C GLY A 268 -4.73 13.17 16.88
N ILE A 269 -5.02 12.82 18.13
CA ILE A 269 -4.03 12.43 19.12
C ILE A 269 -3.25 11.17 18.66
N TYR A 270 -3.99 10.17 18.16
CA TYR A 270 -3.33 8.99 17.57
C TYR A 270 -2.36 9.38 16.45
N TRP A 271 -2.75 10.24 15.50
CA TRP A 271 -1.89 10.67 14.39
C TRP A 271 -0.67 11.47 14.87
N ILE A 272 -0.85 12.34 15.87
CA ILE A 272 0.27 13.06 16.50
C ILE A 272 1.26 12.07 17.09
N ALA A 273 0.80 11.14 17.93
CA ALA A 273 1.63 10.12 18.56
C ALA A 273 2.32 9.22 17.52
N ASN A 274 1.55 8.75 16.53
CA ASN A 274 2.07 7.92 15.43
C ASN A 274 3.15 8.64 14.61
N SER A 275 2.99 9.94 14.33
CA SER A 275 3.99 10.75 13.62
C SER A 275 5.27 10.90 14.44
N VAL A 276 5.15 11.17 15.74
CA VAL A 276 6.31 11.31 16.65
C VAL A 276 7.07 10.00 16.76
N PHE A 277 6.39 8.88 17.04
CA PHE A 277 7.03 7.57 17.14
C PHE A 277 7.57 7.10 15.79
N GLY A 278 6.87 7.39 14.69
CA GLY A 278 7.32 7.14 13.33
C GLY A 278 8.62 7.87 13.00
N MET A 279 8.71 9.17 13.34
CA MET A 279 9.95 9.95 13.16
C MET A 279 11.11 9.37 13.97
N ALA A 280 10.88 9.03 15.23
CA ALA A 280 11.91 8.42 16.10
C ALA A 280 12.39 7.09 15.51
N ARG A 281 11.48 6.21 15.11
CA ARG A 281 11.78 4.94 14.45
C ARG A 281 12.56 5.15 13.17
N ASP A 282 12.11 6.05 12.28
CA ASP A 282 12.76 6.30 10.99
C ASP A 282 14.17 6.88 11.17
N PHE A 283 14.38 7.73 12.17
CA PHE A 283 15.70 8.24 12.52
C PHE A 283 16.64 7.11 12.97
N ILE A 284 16.18 6.24 13.87
CA ILE A 284 16.96 5.09 14.37
C ILE A 284 17.31 4.14 13.21
N LEU A 285 16.30 3.75 12.41
CA LEU A 285 16.50 2.83 11.29
C LEU A 285 17.45 3.42 10.23
N THR A 286 17.33 4.72 9.94
CA THR A 286 18.22 5.40 9.01
C THR A 286 19.68 5.35 9.50
N LYS A 287 19.91 5.64 10.80
CA LYS A 287 21.25 5.60 11.38
C LYS A 287 21.86 4.20 11.34
N VAL A 288 21.08 3.18 11.66
CA VAL A 288 21.49 1.78 11.63
C VAL A 288 21.81 1.31 10.22
N PHE A 289 20.89 1.54 9.28
CA PHE A 289 21.05 1.05 7.90
C PHE A 289 22.08 1.86 7.12
N LYS A 290 22.23 3.14 7.36
CA LYS A 290 23.26 3.95 6.69
C LYS A 290 24.64 3.36 6.94
N LYS A 291 24.96 2.99 8.20
CA LYS A 291 26.25 2.38 8.53
C LYS A 291 26.47 1.05 7.78
N GLN A 292 25.44 0.21 7.70
CA GLN A 292 25.50 -1.06 6.96
C GLN A 292 25.66 -0.83 5.45
N LEU A 293 24.96 0.14 4.93
CA LEU A 293 24.94 0.48 3.52
C LEU A 293 26.27 1.09 3.06
N ASP A 294 26.85 1.98 3.87
CA ASP A 294 28.16 2.57 3.61
C ASP A 294 29.26 1.48 3.57
N ALA A 295 29.20 0.49 4.45
CA ALA A 295 30.09 -0.66 4.44
C ALA A 295 29.92 -1.51 3.18
N GLU A 296 28.67 -1.83 2.78
CA GLU A 296 28.35 -2.60 1.57
C GLU A 296 28.78 -1.84 0.29
N MET A 297 28.63 -0.50 0.28
CA MET A 297 29.10 0.33 -0.82
C MET A 297 30.62 0.34 -0.93
N ALA A 298 31.34 0.42 0.17
CA ALA A 298 32.79 0.38 0.17
C ALA A 298 33.30 -0.97 -0.36
N GLU A 299 32.68 -2.08 0.03
CA GLU A 299 33.01 -3.41 -0.46
C GLU A 299 32.73 -3.55 -1.97
N ARG A 300 31.54 -3.09 -2.42
CA ARG A 300 31.20 -3.10 -3.86
C ARG A 300 32.09 -2.18 -4.68
N ALA A 301 32.50 -1.02 -4.14
CA ALA A 301 33.43 -0.12 -4.80
C ALA A 301 34.84 -0.75 -4.92
N ALA A 302 35.32 -1.42 -3.88
CA ALA A 302 36.56 -2.18 -3.91
C ALA A 302 36.53 -3.29 -4.96
N ALA A 303 35.47 -4.10 -4.97
CA ALA A 303 35.29 -5.17 -5.96
C ALA A 303 35.20 -4.64 -7.41
N ARG A 304 34.59 -3.46 -7.63
CA ARG A 304 34.58 -2.81 -8.94
C ARG A 304 35.97 -2.34 -9.35
N SER A 305 36.72 -1.70 -8.46
CA SER A 305 38.06 -1.23 -8.73
C SER A 305 39.01 -2.39 -9.07
N GLU A 306 38.88 -3.52 -8.40
CA GLU A 306 39.63 -4.74 -8.71
C GLU A 306 39.29 -5.29 -10.09
N ARG A 307 37.99 -5.35 -10.41
CA ARG A 307 37.50 -5.80 -11.72
C ARG A 307 37.92 -4.86 -12.86
N GLU A 308 37.93 -3.56 -12.63
CA GLU A 308 38.43 -2.57 -13.58
C GLU A 308 39.94 -2.76 -13.83
N LYS A 309 40.74 -2.91 -12.77
CA LYS A 309 42.18 -3.23 -12.88
C LYS A 309 42.44 -4.51 -13.64
N GLU A 310 41.64 -5.56 -13.39
CA GLU A 310 41.75 -6.83 -14.10
C GLU A 310 41.40 -6.69 -15.60
N LEU A 311 40.34 -5.90 -15.91
CA LEU A 311 39.97 -5.60 -17.30
C LEU A 311 41.03 -4.76 -17.99
N GLU A 312 41.63 -3.80 -17.31
CA GLU A 312 42.70 -2.96 -17.85
C GLU A 312 43.99 -3.77 -18.07
N ALA A 313 44.35 -4.66 -17.14
CA ALA A 313 45.43 -5.59 -17.29
C ALA A 313 45.22 -6.52 -18.54
N LYS A 314 44.02 -7.07 -18.68
CA LYS A 314 43.64 -7.89 -19.87
C LYS A 314 43.67 -7.08 -21.17
N ARG A 315 43.32 -5.81 -21.15
CA ARG A 315 43.44 -4.92 -22.32
C ARG A 315 44.91 -4.69 -22.70
N LEU A 316 45.74 -4.35 -21.72
CA LEU A 316 47.17 -4.14 -21.91
C LEU A 316 47.85 -5.41 -22.41
N GLU A 317 47.53 -6.58 -21.88
CA GLU A 317 48.02 -7.87 -22.35
C GLU A 317 47.58 -8.16 -23.81
N THR A 318 46.30 -7.84 -24.11
CA THR A 318 45.78 -7.98 -25.49
C THR A 318 46.49 -7.04 -26.47
N GLU A 319 46.82 -5.81 -26.08
CA GLU A 319 47.54 -4.84 -26.85
C GLU A 319 48.99 -5.29 -27.05
N ARG A 320 49.64 -5.82 -26.01
CA ARG A 320 50.98 -6.39 -26.10
C ARG A 320 51.05 -7.58 -27.05
N LEU A 321 50.10 -8.52 -26.95
CA LEU A 321 49.99 -9.67 -27.85
C LEU A 321 49.74 -9.25 -29.33
N LYS A 322 49.00 -8.15 -29.55
CA LYS A 322 48.81 -7.56 -30.85
C LYS A 322 50.09 -6.94 -31.41
N ALA A 323 50.85 -6.22 -30.54
CA ALA A 323 52.13 -5.60 -30.93
C ALA A 323 53.21 -6.65 -31.27
N GLU A 324 53.18 -7.80 -30.55
CA GLU A 324 54.08 -8.95 -30.82
C GLU A 324 53.67 -9.80 -32.03
N GLY A 325 52.60 -9.44 -32.75
CA GLY A 325 52.15 -10.16 -33.95
C GLY A 325 51.61 -11.57 -33.73
N LYS A 326 51.39 -11.94 -32.46
CA LYS A 326 50.93 -13.29 -32.08
C LYS A 326 49.45 -13.54 -32.18
N THR A 327 48.64 -12.53 -32.49
CA THR A 327 47.19 -12.68 -32.67
C THR A 327 46.81 -12.68 -34.13
N THR A 328 46.60 -13.86 -34.68
CA THR A 328 46.11 -14.09 -36.05
C THR A 328 44.58 -14.07 -36.17
N MET A 329 43.86 -13.81 -35.11
CA MET A 329 42.38 -13.80 -35.14
C MET A 329 41.81 -12.41 -35.17
N ASN A 330 40.99 -12.12 -36.15
CA ASN A 330 40.20 -10.90 -36.32
C ASN A 330 39.23 -10.74 -35.12
N ALA A 331 39.60 -9.93 -34.13
CA ALA A 331 38.90 -9.77 -32.85
C ALA A 331 37.41 -9.38 -33.01
N ASN A 332 37.04 -8.80 -34.17
CA ASN A 332 35.66 -8.43 -34.49
C ASN A 332 34.76 -9.63 -34.85
N THR A 333 35.33 -10.63 -35.54
CA THR A 333 34.58 -11.82 -35.95
C THR A 333 34.33 -12.75 -34.77
N SER A 334 35.28 -12.81 -33.83
CA SER A 334 35.14 -13.58 -32.57
C SER A 334 34.06 -13.02 -31.65
N LYS A 335 34.01 -11.70 -31.47
CA LYS A 335 32.99 -11.07 -30.59
C LYS A 335 31.57 -11.25 -31.12
N LYS A 336 31.35 -11.07 -32.41
CA LYS A 336 30.05 -11.29 -33.06
C LYS A 336 29.59 -12.75 -32.96
N LYS A 337 30.53 -13.70 -33.11
CA LYS A 337 30.25 -15.14 -32.97
C LYS A 337 29.99 -15.56 -31.54
N ILE A 338 30.71 -14.98 -30.56
CA ILE A 338 30.50 -15.22 -29.13
C ILE A 338 29.14 -14.63 -28.67
N GLN A 339 28.82 -13.39 -29.05
CA GLN A 339 27.52 -12.78 -28.78
C GLN A 339 26.36 -13.53 -29.46
N ALA A 340 26.53 -14.02 -30.66
CA ALA A 340 25.54 -14.83 -31.36
C ALA A 340 25.32 -16.18 -30.63
N ASN A 341 26.39 -16.85 -30.20
CA ASN A 341 26.31 -18.11 -29.45
C ASN A 341 25.73 -17.91 -28.02
N GLU A 342 26.09 -16.81 -27.34
CA GLU A 342 25.50 -16.49 -26.04
C GLU A 342 24.00 -16.18 -26.15
N LYS A 343 23.62 -15.42 -27.18
CA LYS A 343 22.21 -15.14 -27.46
C LYS A 343 21.44 -16.42 -27.79
N GLN A 344 22.03 -17.29 -28.63
CA GLN A 344 21.43 -18.58 -28.99
C GLN A 344 21.26 -19.48 -27.74
N LYS A 345 22.27 -19.59 -26.87
CA LYS A 345 22.18 -20.32 -25.61
C LYS A 345 21.15 -19.73 -24.62
N LEU A 346 21.02 -18.39 -24.62
CA LEU A 346 20.03 -17.72 -23.79
C LEU A 346 18.60 -17.99 -24.29
N ASP A 347 18.42 -17.94 -25.61
CA ASP A 347 17.14 -18.21 -26.28
C ASP A 347 16.74 -19.69 -26.11
N GLU A 348 17.71 -20.62 -26.26
CA GLU A 348 17.51 -22.05 -25.98
C GLU A 348 17.14 -22.32 -24.53
N ARG A 349 17.79 -21.65 -23.58
CA ARG A 349 17.48 -21.76 -22.15
C ARG A 349 16.08 -21.22 -21.82
N LYS A 350 15.69 -20.09 -22.42
CA LYS A 350 14.33 -19.55 -22.28
C LYS A 350 13.29 -20.49 -22.89
N ALA A 351 13.54 -21.01 -24.09
CA ALA A 351 12.65 -21.97 -24.73
C ALA A 351 12.51 -23.29 -23.91
N ALA A 352 13.58 -23.74 -23.27
CA ALA A 352 13.56 -24.91 -22.40
C ALA A 352 12.76 -24.65 -21.10
N LEU A 353 12.92 -23.47 -20.49
CA LEU A 353 12.15 -23.06 -19.32
C LEU A 353 10.66 -22.90 -19.64
N ASP A 354 10.32 -22.24 -20.74
CA ASP A 354 8.93 -22.10 -21.20
C ASP A 354 8.30 -23.47 -21.51
N LYS A 355 9.08 -24.39 -22.09
CA LYS A 355 8.61 -25.75 -22.35
C LYS A 355 8.39 -26.54 -21.05
N ALA A 356 9.28 -26.41 -20.07
CA ALA A 356 9.15 -27.04 -18.77
C ALA A 356 7.97 -26.48 -17.98
N GLU A 357 7.76 -25.17 -18.02
CA GLU A 357 6.63 -24.52 -17.37
C GLU A 357 5.29 -24.92 -18.00
N ARG A 358 5.22 -24.98 -19.33
CA ARG A 358 4.04 -25.50 -20.06
C ARG A 358 3.78 -26.96 -19.73
N ALA A 359 4.80 -27.79 -19.64
CA ALA A 359 4.68 -29.20 -19.25
C ALA A 359 4.14 -29.34 -17.82
N ALA A 360 4.71 -28.63 -16.85
CA ALA A 360 4.25 -28.61 -15.47
C ALA A 360 2.81 -28.08 -15.32
N ARG A 361 2.42 -27.10 -16.13
CA ARG A 361 1.05 -26.57 -16.18
C ARG A 361 0.05 -27.57 -16.74
N ARG A 362 0.43 -28.35 -17.75
CA ARG A 362 -0.38 -29.44 -18.32
C ARG A 362 -0.54 -30.58 -17.33
N GLU A 363 0.53 -30.98 -16.67
CA GLU A 363 0.51 -32.02 -15.63
C GLU A 363 -0.43 -31.65 -14.47
N ARG A 364 -0.40 -30.38 -14.03
CA ARG A 364 -1.36 -29.85 -13.02
C ARG A 364 -2.80 -29.84 -13.50
N ARG A 365 -3.06 -29.77 -14.81
CA ARG A 365 -4.40 -29.79 -15.41
C ARG A 365 -4.89 -31.19 -15.80
N GLY A 366 -4.02 -32.21 -15.69
CA GLY A 366 -4.35 -33.58 -16.09
C GLY A 366 -4.56 -33.74 -17.60
N GLU A 367 -4.04 -32.82 -18.43
CA GLU A 367 -4.15 -32.85 -19.89
C GLU A 367 -3.14 -33.85 -20.47
N LYS A 368 -3.62 -34.81 -21.30
CA LYS A 368 -2.74 -35.75 -22.00
C LYS A 368 -1.84 -35.01 -23.00
N GLU A 369 -0.64 -35.53 -23.21
CA GLU A 369 0.31 -34.97 -24.16
C GLU A 369 -0.26 -35.03 -25.59
N TYR A 370 -0.33 -33.88 -26.26
CA TYR A 370 -0.83 -33.76 -27.61
C TYR A 370 0.24 -34.21 -28.59
N GLU A 371 0.06 -35.36 -29.20
CA GLU A 371 0.92 -35.83 -30.29
C GLU A 371 0.68 -34.98 -31.54
N LYS A 372 1.72 -34.27 -31.97
CA LYS A 372 1.63 -33.44 -33.19
C LYS A 372 1.52 -34.31 -34.43
N PRO A 373 0.53 -34.10 -35.30
CA PRO A 373 0.43 -34.85 -36.55
C PRO A 373 1.66 -34.55 -37.47
N ALA A 374 2.05 -35.53 -38.26
CA ALA A 374 3.25 -35.46 -39.12
C ALA A 374 3.26 -34.25 -40.07
N SER A 375 2.12 -33.66 -40.38
CA SER A 375 1.95 -32.48 -41.22
C SER A 375 2.19 -31.14 -40.50
N GLN A 376 2.35 -31.14 -39.16
CA GLN A 376 2.49 -29.92 -38.37
C GLN A 376 3.98 -29.55 -38.15
N VAL A 377 4.36 -28.33 -38.55
CA VAL A 377 5.70 -27.76 -38.32
C VAL A 377 5.63 -26.61 -37.33
N GLY A 378 6.31 -26.76 -36.19
CA GLY A 378 6.27 -25.77 -35.10
C GLY A 378 4.87 -25.64 -34.49
N ASP A 379 4.38 -24.41 -34.29
CA ASP A 379 3.05 -24.11 -33.78
C ASP A 379 2.03 -23.83 -34.88
N ARG A 380 2.39 -24.03 -36.14
CA ARG A 380 1.49 -23.82 -37.29
C ARG A 380 0.73 -25.10 -37.62
N ARG A 381 -0.58 -25.00 -37.80
CA ARG A 381 -1.47 -26.12 -38.14
C ARG A 381 -1.17 -26.77 -39.47
N TYR A 382 -0.49 -26.06 -40.40
CA TYR A 382 -0.19 -26.54 -41.76
C TYR A 382 1.26 -26.21 -42.12
N ALA A 383 1.93 -27.17 -42.77
CA ALA A 383 3.22 -26.97 -43.40
C ALA A 383 3.05 -26.76 -44.91
N ARG A 384 3.54 -25.65 -45.47
CA ARG A 384 3.56 -25.44 -46.93
C ARG A 384 4.47 -26.48 -47.59
N GLY A 385 3.92 -27.19 -48.59
CA GLY A 385 4.71 -28.13 -49.40
C GLY A 385 4.80 -29.58 -48.92
N ARG A 386 4.04 -29.98 -47.89
CA ARG A 386 3.95 -31.37 -47.43
C ARG A 386 2.80 -32.14 -48.05
N ALA A 387 2.94 -33.49 -48.11
CA ALA A 387 1.92 -34.40 -48.62
C ALA A 387 0.60 -34.25 -47.88
N TYR A 388 -0.50 -34.51 -48.56
CA TYR A 388 -1.87 -34.48 -48.00
C TYR A 388 -2.03 -35.53 -46.90
N ASP A 389 -2.53 -35.09 -45.72
CA ASP A 389 -2.86 -35.94 -44.62
C ASP A 389 -4.38 -36.05 -44.56
N PRO A 390 -4.99 -37.23 -44.80
CA PRO A 390 -6.45 -37.45 -44.86
C PRO A 390 -7.12 -37.21 -43.48
N ASN A 391 -6.38 -37.38 -42.37
CA ASN A 391 -6.93 -37.20 -41.02
C ASN A 391 -6.73 -35.76 -40.50
N ARG A 392 -6.22 -34.85 -41.29
CA ARG A 392 -5.89 -33.47 -40.93
C ARG A 392 -7.08 -32.68 -40.39
N PHE A 393 -8.28 -32.98 -40.80
CA PHE A 393 -9.52 -32.33 -40.40
C PHE A 393 -10.30 -33.15 -39.36
N GLY A 394 -10.00 -34.44 -39.16
CA GLY A 394 -10.70 -35.29 -38.22
C GLY A 394 -10.57 -34.85 -36.75
N ALA A 395 -9.36 -34.33 -36.38
CA ALA A 395 -9.15 -33.78 -35.04
C ALA A 395 -9.86 -32.44 -34.81
N VAL A 396 -10.20 -31.72 -35.88
CA VAL A 396 -10.94 -30.45 -35.81
C VAL A 396 -12.42 -30.68 -35.67
N ALA A 397 -12.98 -31.69 -36.37
CA ALA A 397 -14.37 -32.07 -36.21
C ALA A 397 -14.71 -32.58 -34.79
N ALA A 398 -13.75 -33.31 -34.17
CA ALA A 398 -13.90 -33.74 -32.77
C ALA A 398 -13.83 -32.59 -31.73
N LEU A 399 -13.17 -31.49 -32.07
CA LEU A 399 -13.11 -30.28 -31.21
C LEU A 399 -14.35 -29.42 -31.40
N ASP A 400 -14.89 -29.33 -32.64
CA ASP A 400 -16.12 -28.60 -32.93
C ASP A 400 -17.36 -29.33 -32.40
N GLU A 401 -17.34 -30.69 -32.33
CA GLU A 401 -18.37 -31.46 -31.63
C GLU A 401 -18.31 -31.35 -30.09
N ALA A 402 -17.13 -31.08 -29.53
CA ALA A 402 -16.98 -30.86 -28.08
C ALA A 402 -17.37 -29.43 -27.63
N GLU A 403 -17.34 -28.45 -28.56
CA GLU A 403 -17.83 -27.08 -28.32
C GLU A 403 -19.32 -26.90 -28.64
N ALA A 404 -19.91 -27.81 -29.39
CA ALA A 404 -21.36 -27.85 -29.68
C ALA A 404 -22.12 -28.66 -28.62
N LEU A 405 -22.02 -28.25 -27.35
CA LEU A 405 -23.01 -28.65 -26.36
C LEU A 405 -24.29 -27.84 -26.62
N PRO A 406 -25.47 -28.50 -26.71
CA PRO A 406 -26.70 -27.83 -27.13
C PRO A 406 -27.14 -26.78 -26.12
N VAL A 407 -27.47 -25.62 -26.65
CA VAL A 407 -28.04 -24.45 -25.94
C VAL A 407 -29.42 -24.76 -25.28
N GLU A 408 -29.90 -25.97 -25.37
CA GLU A 408 -31.21 -26.39 -24.85
C GLU A 408 -31.25 -26.65 -23.33
N ALA A 409 -30.10 -26.71 -22.64
CA ALA A 409 -30.07 -26.93 -21.18
C ALA A 409 -30.10 -25.64 -20.34
N ALA A 410 -30.06 -24.47 -20.97
CA ALA A 410 -30.04 -23.16 -20.28
C ALA A 410 -31.43 -22.51 -20.13
N ALA A 411 -32.47 -23.12 -20.65
CA ALA A 411 -33.84 -22.56 -20.63
C ALA A 411 -34.64 -22.86 -19.35
N GLU A 412 -34.11 -23.67 -18.43
CA GLU A 412 -34.81 -24.01 -17.18
C GLU A 412 -34.37 -23.29 -15.93
N THR A 413 -33.40 -22.38 -16.02
CA THR A 413 -32.89 -21.64 -14.83
C THR A 413 -33.14 -20.13 -14.84
N GLY A 414 -34.16 -19.64 -15.51
CA GLY A 414 -34.82 -18.35 -15.24
C GLY A 414 -33.95 -17.12 -15.01
N VAL A 415 -32.78 -16.99 -15.68
CA VAL A 415 -31.95 -15.79 -15.61
C VAL A 415 -32.04 -15.05 -16.94
N GLU A 416 -32.71 -13.91 -16.95
CA GLU A 416 -32.77 -12.99 -18.08
C GLU A 416 -31.38 -12.44 -18.43
N PRO A 417 -31.05 -12.34 -19.74
CA PRO A 417 -29.79 -11.71 -20.15
C PRO A 417 -29.88 -10.19 -19.96
N VAL A 418 -28.92 -9.63 -19.22
CA VAL A 418 -28.71 -8.18 -19.09
C VAL A 418 -28.26 -7.64 -20.44
N ALA A 419 -28.99 -6.70 -20.99
CA ALA A 419 -28.71 -6.02 -22.25
C ALA A 419 -27.46 -5.14 -22.11
N GLU A 420 -26.55 -5.22 -23.09
CA GLU A 420 -25.44 -4.28 -23.27
C GLU A 420 -25.97 -2.85 -23.48
N PRO A 421 -25.33 -1.82 -22.89
CA PRO A 421 -25.68 -0.45 -23.20
C PRO A 421 -25.11 -0.05 -24.56
N ALA A 422 -26.01 0.48 -25.40
CA ALA A 422 -25.69 1.05 -26.71
C ALA A 422 -24.68 2.21 -26.59
N VAL A 423 -23.66 2.18 -27.46
CA VAL A 423 -22.70 3.27 -27.65
C VAL A 423 -23.42 4.44 -28.32
N GLU A 424 -23.65 5.50 -27.57
CA GLU A 424 -24.19 6.76 -28.04
C GLU A 424 -23.09 7.58 -28.72
N SER A 425 -23.27 7.86 -30.01
CA SER A 425 -22.40 8.64 -30.86
C SER A 425 -22.40 10.12 -30.44
N ALA A 426 -21.22 10.70 -30.26
CA ALA A 426 -21.01 12.13 -29.98
C ALA A 426 -21.52 13.02 -31.12
N PRO A 427 -22.14 14.18 -30.82
CA PRO A 427 -22.51 15.16 -31.85
C PRO A 427 -21.29 16.01 -32.28
N GLN A 428 -21.23 16.24 -33.57
CA GLN A 428 -20.30 17.13 -34.23
C GLN A 428 -20.43 18.55 -33.74
N ALA A 429 -19.30 19.23 -33.52
CA ALA A 429 -19.23 20.64 -33.25
C ALA A 429 -19.56 21.44 -34.54
N GLU A 430 -20.60 22.24 -34.47
CA GLU A 430 -20.96 23.25 -35.46
C GLU A 430 -20.25 24.57 -35.11
N ASN A 431 -19.50 25.11 -36.07
CA ASN A 431 -18.89 26.44 -36.04
C ASN A 431 -19.99 27.52 -36.03
N LEU A 432 -19.86 28.54 -35.18
CA LEU A 432 -20.39 29.88 -35.42
C LEU A 432 -19.57 30.92 -34.65
N ASP A 433 -18.95 31.77 -35.40
CA ASP A 433 -18.49 33.17 -35.20
C ASP A 433 -17.97 33.58 -33.81
#